data_1eed0411f81f50552af05dd67f27847a
#
_entry.id   1eed0411f81f50552af05dd67f27847a
#
_cell.length_a   1.000
_cell.length_b   1.000
_cell.length_c   1.000
_cell.angle_alpha   90.00
_cell.angle_beta   90.00
_cell.angle_gamma   90.00
#
_symmetry.space_group_name_H-M   'P 1'
#
loop_
_entity.id
_entity.type
_entity.pdbx_description
1 polymer ?
#
loop_
_entity_poly.entity_id
_entity_poly.type
_entity_poly.pdbx_seq_one_letter_code
_entity_poly.pdbx_strand_id
1 'polypeptide(L)'
;MQLDIITPDQKVFSGEASSVTFPGSEGQFQVLNDHAPLVSTLARGPVVIVTTGGTKTLTVDGGVVEVLRNRVLVLAEAVLAA
;
A
#
# COMPACT_ATOMS: atom_id res chain seq x y z
N MET A 1 -7.30 5.19 7.79
CA MET A 1 -5.83 5.33 7.81
C MET A 1 -5.35 6.23 6.68
N GLN A 2 -4.32 6.98 6.91
CA GLN A 2 -3.68 7.75 5.86
C GLN A 2 -2.76 6.83 5.07
N LEU A 3 -2.97 6.75 3.76
CA LEU A 3 -2.14 5.95 2.85
C LEU A 3 -1.39 6.85 1.90
N ASP A 4 -0.09 6.64 1.80
CA ASP A 4 0.77 7.28 0.81
C ASP A 4 1.56 6.21 0.08
N ILE A 5 1.52 6.26 -1.25
CA ILE A 5 2.30 5.37 -2.12
C ILE A 5 3.19 6.24 -2.97
N ILE A 6 4.49 6.07 -2.82
CA ILE A 6 5.49 6.85 -3.58
C ILE A 6 6.46 5.92 -4.30
N THR A 7 6.92 6.39 -5.45
CA THR A 7 8.01 5.78 -6.21
C THR A 7 9.18 6.77 -6.22
N PRO A 8 10.36 6.40 -6.73
CA PRO A 8 11.46 7.35 -6.86
C PRO A 8 11.11 8.60 -7.66
N ASP A 9 10.15 8.50 -8.58
CA ASP A 9 9.84 9.58 -9.50
C ASP A 9 8.68 10.46 -9.04
N GLN A 10 7.73 9.92 -8.28
CA GLN A 10 6.50 10.66 -7.97
C GLN A 10 5.71 10.03 -6.83
N LYS A 11 4.77 10.81 -6.31
CA LYS A 11 3.72 10.32 -5.43
C LYS A 11 2.59 9.76 -6.30
N VAL A 12 2.28 8.49 -6.10
CA VAL A 12 1.27 7.77 -6.91
C VAL A 12 -0.11 7.85 -6.29
N PHE A 13 -0.19 7.81 -4.97
CA PHE A 13 -1.44 7.87 -4.23
C PHE A 13 -1.21 8.56 -2.89
N SER A 14 -2.16 9.38 -2.48
CA SER A 14 -2.20 9.97 -1.14
C SER A 14 -3.65 10.20 -0.76
N GLY A 15 -4.08 9.64 0.36
CA GLY A 15 -5.44 9.84 0.83
C GLY A 15 -5.83 8.88 1.93
N GLU A 16 -7.09 9.00 2.37
CA GLU A 16 -7.66 8.12 3.37
C GLU A 16 -8.14 6.82 2.74
N ALA A 17 -7.81 5.72 3.40
CA ALA A 17 -8.27 4.39 3.02
C ALA A 17 -8.87 3.68 4.23
N SER A 18 -9.87 2.84 4.00
CA SER A 18 -10.45 2.00 5.05
C SER A 18 -9.73 0.66 5.14
N SER A 19 -9.23 0.16 4.02
CA SER A 19 -8.40 -1.03 3.99
C SER A 19 -7.45 -1.02 2.80
N VAL A 20 -6.31 -1.70 2.93
CA VAL A 20 -5.37 -1.90 1.85
C VAL A 20 -4.87 -3.33 1.90
N THR A 21 -4.91 -4.01 0.77
CA THR A 21 -4.38 -5.36 0.63
C THR A 21 -3.08 -5.30 -0.16
N PHE A 22 -2.03 -5.91 0.39
CA PHE A 22 -0.68 -5.85 -0.17
C PHE A 22 -0.18 -7.21 -0.64
N PRO A 23 0.63 -7.25 -1.72
CA PRO A 23 1.31 -8.48 -2.13
C PRO A 23 2.62 -8.61 -1.35
N GLY A 24 2.54 -9.01 -0.09
CA GLY A 24 3.74 -9.21 0.74
C GLY A 24 4.64 -10.29 0.18
N SER A 25 5.96 -10.17 0.41
CA SER A 25 6.94 -11.16 -0.05
C SER A 25 6.69 -12.54 0.55
N GLU A 26 6.09 -12.58 1.74
CA GLU A 26 5.76 -13.82 2.45
C GLU A 26 4.30 -14.21 2.31
N GLY A 27 3.57 -13.53 1.45
CA GLY A 27 2.15 -13.75 1.22
C GLY A 27 1.34 -12.47 1.33
N GLN A 28 0.15 -12.52 0.76
CA GLN A 28 -0.78 -11.41 0.77
C GLN A 28 -1.22 -11.10 2.21
N PHE A 29 -1.30 -9.81 2.53
CA PHE A 29 -1.85 -9.39 3.83
C PHE A 29 -2.69 -8.12 3.68
N GLN A 30 -3.58 -7.89 4.64
CA GLN A 30 -4.48 -6.75 4.65
C GLN A 30 -4.22 -5.86 5.86
N VAL A 31 -4.25 -4.55 5.63
CA VAL A 31 -4.12 -3.55 6.68
C VAL A 31 -5.44 -2.82 6.82
N LEU A 32 -5.99 -2.83 8.02
CA LEU A 32 -7.20 -2.10 8.39
C LEU A 32 -6.85 -0.92 9.28
N ASN A 33 -7.85 -0.07 9.58
CA ASN A 33 -7.65 1.05 10.49
C ASN A 33 -7.08 0.57 11.84
N ASP A 34 -6.14 1.34 12.37
CA ASP A 34 -5.49 1.07 13.64
C ASP A 34 -4.72 -0.26 13.69
N HIS A 35 -4.24 -0.72 12.55
CA HIS A 35 -3.40 -1.90 12.47
C HIS A 35 -2.12 -1.70 13.29
N ALA A 36 -1.68 -2.77 13.95
CA ALA A 36 -0.44 -2.76 14.71
C ALA A 36 0.77 -2.36 13.82
N PRO A 37 1.81 -1.76 14.40
CA PRO A 37 3.00 -1.42 13.63
C PRO A 37 3.57 -2.61 12.87
N LEU A 38 3.98 -2.35 11.63
CA LEU A 38 4.43 -3.39 10.71
C LEU A 38 5.40 -2.80 9.70
N VAL A 39 6.45 -3.54 9.37
CA VAL A 39 7.30 -3.29 8.21
C VAL A 39 7.37 -4.58 7.41
N SER A 40 7.09 -4.50 6.12
CA SER A 40 7.12 -5.67 5.25
C SER A 40 7.66 -5.31 3.88
N THR A 41 8.39 -6.25 3.29
CA THR A 41 8.77 -6.15 1.88
C THR A 41 7.61 -6.62 1.00
N LEU A 42 7.54 -6.07 -0.20
CA LEU A 42 6.48 -6.37 -1.17
C LEU A 42 7.07 -7.13 -2.34
N ALA A 43 6.31 -8.11 -2.81
CA ALA A 43 6.57 -8.76 -4.08
C ALA A 43 5.90 -7.95 -5.20
N ARG A 44 6.09 -8.36 -6.42
CA ARG A 44 5.34 -7.85 -7.56
C ARG A 44 3.91 -8.32 -7.46
N GLY A 45 2.97 -7.41 -7.56
CA GLY A 45 1.56 -7.78 -7.49
C GLY A 45 0.63 -6.60 -7.22
N PRO A 46 -0.66 -6.89 -7.06
CA PRO A 46 -1.66 -5.84 -6.87
C PRO A 46 -1.69 -5.31 -5.44
N VAL A 47 -1.86 -3.99 -5.34
CA VAL A 47 -2.22 -3.30 -4.10
C VAL A 47 -3.68 -2.87 -4.26
N VAL A 48 -4.56 -3.38 -3.42
CA VAL A 48 -5.99 -3.10 -3.49
C VAL A 48 -6.36 -2.12 -2.39
N ILE A 49 -6.82 -0.94 -2.79
CA ILE A 49 -7.12 0.18 -1.88
C ILE A 49 -8.63 0.37 -1.84
N VAL A 50 -9.21 0.27 -0.66
CA VAL A 50 -10.65 0.54 -0.45
C VAL A 50 -10.79 1.88 0.25
N THR A 51 -11.56 2.77 -0.39
CA THR A 51 -11.88 4.10 0.14
C THR A 51 -13.38 4.28 0.20
N THR A 52 -13.83 5.41 0.73
CA THR A 52 -15.26 5.74 0.70
C THR A 52 -15.78 5.93 -0.71
N GLY A 53 -14.90 6.29 -1.66
CA GLY A 53 -15.26 6.49 -3.06
C GLY A 53 -15.23 5.23 -3.91
N GLY A 54 -14.82 4.09 -3.35
CA GLY A 54 -14.76 2.83 -4.06
C GLY A 54 -13.43 2.11 -3.88
N THR A 55 -13.15 1.19 -4.80
CA THR A 55 -11.94 0.36 -4.77
C THR A 55 -11.03 0.74 -5.92
N LYS A 56 -9.75 0.91 -5.63
CA LYS A 56 -8.72 1.19 -6.62
C LYS A 56 -7.63 0.13 -6.50
N THR A 57 -7.14 -0.37 -7.64
CA THR A 57 -6.07 -1.36 -7.68
C THR A 57 -4.88 -0.81 -8.45
N LEU A 58 -3.71 -0.91 -7.85
CA LEU A 58 -2.42 -0.60 -8.49
C LEU A 58 -1.59 -1.88 -8.52
N THR A 59 -0.79 -2.07 -9.57
CA THR A 59 0.18 -3.15 -9.59
C THR A 59 1.56 -2.56 -9.34
N VAL A 60 2.22 -3.02 -8.27
CA VAL A 60 3.57 -2.57 -7.92
C VAL A 60 4.58 -3.65 -8.30
N ASP A 61 5.83 -3.23 -8.50
CA ASP A 61 6.94 -4.14 -8.77
C ASP A 61 7.92 -4.09 -7.61
N GLY A 62 7.50 -4.67 -6.49
CA GLY A 62 8.33 -4.67 -5.30
C GLY A 62 8.23 -3.39 -4.49
N GLY A 63 8.90 -3.39 -3.36
CA GLY A 63 8.96 -2.25 -2.46
C GLY A 63 8.90 -2.63 -1.01
N VAL A 64 8.61 -1.63 -0.18
CA VAL A 64 8.50 -1.77 1.27
C VAL A 64 7.26 -1.03 1.74
N VAL A 65 6.55 -1.60 2.70
CA VAL A 65 5.45 -0.93 3.37
C VAL A 65 5.75 -0.79 4.85
N GLU A 66 5.44 0.38 5.40
CA GLU A 66 5.55 0.66 6.82
C GLU A 66 4.18 1.10 7.33
N VAL A 67 3.73 0.48 8.41
CA VAL A 67 2.50 0.84 9.12
C VAL A 67 2.88 1.32 10.51
N LEU A 68 2.48 2.55 10.84
CA LEU A 68 2.75 3.13 12.14
C LEU A 68 1.70 4.21 12.45
N ARG A 69 1.07 4.09 13.61
CA ARG A 69 0.13 5.11 14.12
C ARG A 69 -0.97 5.46 13.11
N ASN A 70 -1.60 4.43 12.56
CA ASN A 70 -2.68 4.56 11.58
C ASN A 70 -2.26 5.30 10.29
N ARG A 71 -0.97 5.25 9.98
CA ARG A 71 -0.41 5.77 8.73
C ARG A 71 0.31 4.65 8.01
N VAL A 72 0.09 4.58 6.71
CA VAL A 72 0.69 3.55 5.86
C VAL A 72 1.51 4.25 4.79
N LEU A 73 2.80 3.96 4.78
CA LEU A 73 3.71 4.48 3.78
C LEU A 73 4.22 3.33 2.93
N VAL A 74 4.02 3.44 1.63
CA VAL A 74 4.51 2.46 0.66
C VAL A 74 5.58 3.12 -0.20
N LEU A 75 6.76 2.52 -0.17
CA LEU A 75 7.87 2.90 -1.05
C LEU A 75 7.96 1.84 -2.12
N ALA A 76 7.27 2.05 -3.25
CA ALA A 76 7.25 1.12 -4.36
C ALA A 76 8.44 1.38 -5.28
N GLU A 77 9.06 0.32 -5.79
CA GLU A 77 10.14 0.48 -6.77
C GLU A 77 9.59 1.01 -8.08
N ALA A 78 8.43 0.52 -8.49
CA ALA A 78 7.72 0.98 -9.67
C ALA A 78 6.24 0.65 -9.57
N VAL A 79 5.42 1.38 -10.31
CA VAL A 79 4.00 1.04 -10.52
C VAL A 79 3.86 0.64 -11.98
N LEU A 80 3.40 -0.60 -12.20
CA LEU A 80 3.30 -1.19 -13.54
C LEU A 80 1.95 -0.93 -14.19
N ALA A 81 0.89 -0.80 -13.38
CA ALA A 81 -0.45 -0.51 -13.87
C ALA A 81 -1.26 0.13 -12.74
N ALA A 82 -2.17 0.97 -13.10
CA ALA A 82 -3.05 1.66 -12.17
C ALA A 82 -4.52 1.43 -12.51
#